data_46aec7f0d1a38230d8d850d4da179b41
#
_entry.id   46aec7f0d1a38230d8d850d4da179b41
#
_cell.length_a   1.000
_cell.length_b   1.000
_cell.length_c   1.000
_cell.angle_alpha   90.00
_cell.angle_beta   90.00
_cell.angle_gamma   90.00
#
_symmetry.space_group_name_H-M   'P 1'
#
loop_
_entity.id
_entity.type
_entity.pdbx_description
1 polymer ?
#
loop_
_entity_poly.entity_id
_entity_poly.type
_entity_poly.pdbx_seq_one_letter_code
_entity_poly.pdbx_strand_id
1 'polypeptide(L)'
;MIKAVIFDMFETLVTLFTEHTYFGEDAAADAGVDPTLYRKVWHENEKDRTTGKMTIGEGIGATLKKLGVYSDELLEMIVSKRLSALQETFDQIPDESVQLLEELRRRGIKVGLITNTFSDERDLIRSSKLFPLFDATRISYEEGVLKPDPSMYSSIMEELGVTPDECIYVGDGGSKELFAARDIGMKALQASWFRELAFEPHIPCPVYPEFPQVMRQLDVLDHLS
;
A
#
# COMPACT_ATOMS: atom_id res chain seq x y z
N MET A 1 6.16 -22.89 -13.80
CA MET A 1 6.83 -22.87 -12.49
C MET A 1 6.99 -21.42 -12.09
N ILE A 2 6.58 -21.07 -10.89
CA ILE A 2 6.64 -19.69 -10.39
C ILE A 2 8.11 -19.27 -10.17
N LYS A 3 8.45 -18.09 -10.67
CA LYS A 3 9.80 -17.48 -10.58
C LYS A 3 9.79 -16.17 -9.83
N ALA A 4 8.61 -15.51 -9.68
CA ALA A 4 8.47 -14.27 -8.94
C ALA A 4 7.18 -14.22 -8.14
N VAL A 5 7.22 -13.56 -6.98
CA VAL A 5 6.05 -13.14 -6.23
C VAL A 5 6.10 -11.62 -6.09
N ILE A 6 5.04 -10.96 -6.50
CA ILE A 6 4.92 -9.50 -6.46
C ILE A 6 3.84 -9.15 -5.43
N PHE A 7 4.19 -8.29 -4.50
CA PHE A 7 3.34 -7.92 -3.36
C PHE A 7 2.82 -6.49 -3.50
N ASP A 8 1.64 -6.23 -2.94
CA ASP A 8 1.29 -4.93 -2.42
C ASP A 8 1.97 -4.69 -1.06
N MET A 9 1.93 -3.45 -0.57
CA MET A 9 2.54 -3.10 0.73
C MET A 9 1.51 -3.10 1.85
N PHE A 10 0.54 -2.18 1.77
CA PHE A 10 -0.41 -1.93 2.86
C PHE A 10 -1.50 -3.00 2.90
N GLU A 11 -1.88 -3.42 4.11
CA GLU A 11 -2.80 -4.53 4.37
C GLU A 11 -2.36 -5.87 3.73
N THR A 12 -1.07 -5.91 3.34
CA THR A 12 -0.43 -7.08 2.72
C THR A 12 0.89 -7.45 3.41
N LEU A 13 1.89 -6.59 3.40
CA LEU A 13 3.16 -6.79 4.11
C LEU A 13 3.23 -6.02 5.44
N VAL A 14 2.52 -4.91 5.51
CA VAL A 14 2.32 -4.10 6.72
C VAL A 14 0.84 -3.77 6.85
N THR A 15 0.40 -3.34 8.04
CA THR A 15 -0.96 -2.86 8.26
C THR A 15 -0.95 -1.45 8.83
N LEU A 16 -1.88 -0.62 8.37
CA LEU A 16 -2.13 0.71 8.94
C LEU A 16 -2.95 0.64 10.24
N PHE A 17 -3.55 -0.52 10.55
CA PHE A 17 -4.36 -0.72 11.74
C PHE A 17 -3.48 -1.14 12.93
N THR A 18 -2.72 -0.17 13.44
CA THR A 18 -1.90 -0.28 14.65
C THR A 18 -2.65 0.27 15.87
N GLU A 19 -2.01 0.32 17.02
CA GLU A 19 -2.61 0.89 18.24
C GLU A 19 -2.86 2.40 18.09
N HIS A 20 -2.00 3.10 17.36
CA HIS A 20 -2.09 4.55 17.13
C HIS A 20 -2.23 4.86 15.63
N THR A 21 -3.46 4.79 15.15
CA THR A 21 -3.78 5.18 13.77
C THR A 21 -4.00 6.68 13.65
N TYR A 22 -3.83 7.21 12.44
CA TYR A 22 -4.18 8.61 12.13
C TYR A 22 -4.72 8.69 10.70
N PHE A 23 -6.04 8.72 10.59
CA PHE A 23 -6.74 8.76 9.31
C PHE A 23 -7.37 10.14 9.01
N GLY A 24 -8.14 10.21 7.95
CA GLY A 24 -8.80 11.46 7.53
C GLY A 24 -9.81 11.98 8.57
N GLU A 25 -10.41 11.10 9.36
CA GLU A 25 -11.34 11.44 10.44
C GLU A 25 -10.62 12.15 11.59
N ASP A 26 -9.42 11.68 11.92
CA ASP A 26 -8.57 12.28 12.97
C ASP A 26 -8.10 13.67 12.54
N ALA A 27 -7.66 13.79 11.28
CA ALA A 27 -7.29 15.07 10.69
C ALA A 27 -8.46 16.06 10.64
N ALA A 28 -9.67 15.58 10.36
CA ALA A 28 -10.88 16.40 10.39
C ALA A 28 -11.21 16.86 11.81
N ALA A 29 -11.08 15.99 12.81
CA ALA A 29 -11.29 16.31 14.21
C ALA A 29 -10.29 17.36 14.69
N ASP A 30 -9.01 17.20 14.38
CA ASP A 30 -7.97 18.18 14.72
C ASP A 30 -8.20 19.54 14.03
N ALA A 31 -8.72 19.51 12.80
CA ALA A 31 -9.08 20.72 12.05
C ALA A 31 -10.42 21.34 12.49
N GLY A 32 -11.18 20.69 13.36
CA GLY A 32 -12.51 21.16 13.79
C GLY A 32 -13.55 21.22 12.67
N VAL A 33 -13.48 20.32 11.69
CA VAL A 33 -14.38 20.30 10.53
C VAL A 33 -15.11 18.95 10.43
N ASP A 34 -16.23 18.98 9.69
CA ASP A 34 -16.97 17.74 9.41
C ASP A 34 -16.13 16.72 8.65
N PRO A 35 -16.01 15.45 9.12
CA PRO A 35 -15.17 14.44 8.51
C PRO A 35 -15.61 14.06 7.09
N THR A 36 -16.91 14.13 6.76
CA THR A 36 -17.41 13.87 5.42
C THR A 36 -16.96 14.96 4.45
N LEU A 37 -17.02 16.22 4.90
CA LEU A 37 -16.54 17.36 4.12
C LEU A 37 -15.01 17.30 3.93
N TYR A 38 -14.27 16.98 5.00
CA TYR A 38 -12.81 16.81 4.92
C TYR A 38 -12.46 15.73 3.88
N ARG A 39 -13.05 14.54 3.98
CA ARG A 39 -12.84 13.43 3.06
C ARG A 39 -13.13 13.81 1.61
N LYS A 40 -14.26 14.51 1.38
CA LYS A 40 -14.61 14.97 0.03
C LYS A 40 -13.54 15.88 -0.57
N VAL A 41 -13.05 16.88 0.18
CA VAL A 41 -12.01 17.80 -0.28
C VAL A 41 -10.66 17.09 -0.44
N TRP A 42 -10.34 16.19 0.49
CA TRP A 42 -9.14 15.37 0.46
C TRP A 42 -9.01 14.52 -0.81
N HIS A 43 -10.11 13.90 -1.26
CA HIS A 43 -10.11 13.07 -2.48
C HIS A 43 -9.88 13.85 -3.76
N GLU A 44 -10.12 15.15 -3.80
CA GLU A 44 -9.93 15.93 -5.03
C GLU A 44 -8.49 15.94 -5.53
N ASN A 45 -7.52 15.84 -4.64
CA ASN A 45 -6.09 15.85 -4.95
C ASN A 45 -5.44 14.46 -4.82
N GLU A 46 -6.23 13.40 -4.66
CA GLU A 46 -5.72 12.05 -4.41
C GLU A 46 -4.75 11.59 -5.51
N LYS A 47 -5.13 11.75 -6.77
CA LYS A 47 -4.29 11.37 -7.89
C LYS A 47 -2.95 12.10 -7.89
N ASP A 48 -2.94 13.41 -7.62
CA ASP A 48 -1.70 14.20 -7.65
C ASP A 48 -0.77 13.82 -6.48
N ARG A 49 -1.32 13.51 -5.30
CA ARG A 49 -0.55 13.00 -4.16
C ARG A 49 0.01 11.60 -4.43
N THR A 50 -0.77 10.73 -5.08
CA THR A 50 -0.37 9.34 -5.34
C THR A 50 0.62 9.23 -6.50
N THR A 51 0.63 10.19 -7.42
CA THR A 51 1.51 10.17 -8.62
C THR A 51 2.70 11.14 -8.54
N GLY A 52 3.08 11.59 -7.34
CA GLY A 52 4.29 12.39 -7.12
C GLY A 52 4.22 13.85 -7.54
N LYS A 53 3.05 14.34 -7.94
CA LYS A 53 2.87 15.77 -8.31
C LYS A 53 2.66 16.67 -7.10
N MET A 54 2.33 16.10 -5.94
CA MET A 54 2.03 16.80 -4.73
C MET A 54 2.53 15.98 -3.54
N THR A 55 3.25 16.60 -2.62
CA THR A 55 3.63 15.97 -1.34
C THR A 55 2.42 15.86 -0.42
N ILE A 56 2.55 15.03 0.62
CA ILE A 56 1.48 14.90 1.63
C ILE A 56 1.21 16.22 2.35
N GLY A 57 2.25 16.99 2.68
CA GLY A 57 2.11 18.31 3.31
C GLY A 57 1.40 19.32 2.43
N GLU A 58 1.72 19.37 1.12
CA GLU A 58 1.01 20.21 0.15
C GLU A 58 -0.46 19.80 0.03
N GLY A 59 -0.76 18.49 0.01
CA GLY A 59 -2.12 17.96 -0.07
C GLY A 59 -2.95 18.32 1.16
N ILE A 60 -2.40 18.14 2.37
CA ILE A 60 -3.04 18.55 3.62
C ILE A 60 -3.26 20.05 3.63
N GLY A 61 -2.22 20.85 3.30
CA GLY A 61 -2.31 22.31 3.25
C GLY A 61 -3.37 22.81 2.27
N ALA A 62 -3.47 22.21 1.08
CA ALA A 62 -4.50 22.53 0.09
C ALA A 62 -5.91 22.21 0.62
N THR A 63 -6.07 21.06 1.30
CA THR A 63 -7.32 20.66 1.93
C THR A 63 -7.75 21.66 3.01
N LEU A 64 -6.85 22.01 3.93
CA LEU A 64 -7.13 22.99 5.01
C LEU A 64 -7.48 24.37 4.46
N LYS A 65 -6.77 24.84 3.42
CA LYS A 65 -7.07 26.12 2.74
C LYS A 65 -8.46 26.11 2.12
N LYS A 66 -8.82 25.03 1.44
CA LYS A 66 -10.13 24.90 0.81
C LYS A 66 -11.27 24.82 1.82
N LEU A 67 -11.01 24.26 3.00
CA LEU A 67 -11.94 24.20 4.12
C LEU A 67 -12.00 25.51 4.94
N GLY A 68 -11.10 26.47 4.67
CA GLY A 68 -11.06 27.77 5.34
C GLY A 68 -10.50 27.73 6.77
N VAL A 69 -9.74 26.70 7.12
CA VAL A 69 -9.19 26.46 8.47
C VAL A 69 -7.65 26.38 8.50
N TYR A 70 -6.99 26.79 7.43
CA TYR A 70 -5.54 26.71 7.33
C TYR A 70 -4.83 27.60 8.34
N SER A 71 -3.86 27.04 9.06
CA SER A 71 -2.74 27.74 9.66
C SER A 71 -1.48 26.87 9.55
N ASP A 72 -0.30 27.46 9.66
CA ASP A 72 0.96 26.71 9.59
C ASP A 72 1.08 25.75 10.77
N GLU A 73 0.65 26.16 11.97
CA GLU A 73 0.65 25.32 13.18
C GLU A 73 -0.27 24.11 13.04
N LEU A 74 -1.48 24.29 12.45
CA LEU A 74 -2.41 23.19 12.22
C LEU A 74 -1.87 22.20 11.17
N LEU A 75 -1.26 22.71 10.09
CA LEU A 75 -0.61 21.88 9.08
C LEU A 75 0.51 21.04 9.69
N GLU A 76 1.43 21.66 10.42
CA GLU A 76 2.56 20.98 11.07
C GLU A 76 2.07 19.91 12.05
N MET A 77 1.04 20.20 12.84
CA MET A 77 0.46 19.26 13.79
C MET A 77 -0.12 18.03 13.09
N ILE A 78 -0.93 18.21 12.04
CA ILE A 78 -1.55 17.11 11.30
C ILE A 78 -0.48 16.25 10.60
N VAL A 79 0.49 16.89 9.94
CA VAL A 79 1.59 16.19 9.27
C VAL A 79 2.41 15.38 10.28
N SER A 80 2.72 15.95 11.44
CA SER A 80 3.49 15.29 12.49
C SER A 80 2.76 14.06 13.06
N LYS A 81 1.46 14.20 13.37
CA LYS A 81 0.64 13.10 13.90
C LYS A 81 0.54 11.96 12.88
N ARG A 82 0.29 12.28 11.61
CA ARG A 82 0.23 11.30 10.53
C ARG A 82 1.56 10.55 10.39
N LEU A 83 2.68 11.30 10.35
CA LEU A 83 4.00 10.69 10.23
C LEU A 83 4.32 9.78 11.42
N SER A 84 3.94 10.19 12.64
CA SER A 84 4.12 9.36 13.84
C SER A 84 3.35 8.05 13.77
N ALA A 85 2.09 8.08 13.34
CA ALA A 85 1.29 6.87 13.17
C ALA A 85 1.86 5.94 12.07
N LEU A 86 2.27 6.51 10.94
CA LEU A 86 2.92 5.73 9.87
C LEU A 86 4.26 5.15 10.33
N GLN A 87 5.05 5.89 11.11
CA GLN A 87 6.31 5.37 11.65
C GLN A 87 6.05 4.13 12.52
N GLU A 88 5.01 4.15 13.36
CA GLU A 88 4.63 2.98 14.17
C GLU A 88 4.31 1.75 13.30
N THR A 89 3.58 1.93 12.18
CA THR A 89 3.34 0.86 11.20
C THR A 89 4.64 0.20 10.74
N PHE A 90 5.66 0.99 10.44
CA PHE A 90 6.95 0.48 9.95
C PHE A 90 7.88 -0.01 11.08
N ASP A 91 7.71 0.49 12.29
CA ASP A 91 8.41 -0.04 13.48
C ASP A 91 7.85 -1.41 13.89
N GLN A 92 6.56 -1.66 13.61
CA GLN A 92 5.83 -2.89 13.93
C GLN A 92 5.68 -3.84 12.73
N ILE A 93 6.53 -3.75 11.71
CA ILE A 93 6.52 -4.71 10.59
C ILE A 93 6.52 -6.15 11.15
N PRO A 94 5.51 -6.99 10.79
CA PRO A 94 5.44 -8.36 11.28
C PRO A 94 6.68 -9.17 10.90
N ASP A 95 7.17 -10.00 11.83
CA ASP A 95 8.30 -10.89 11.54
C ASP A 95 7.97 -11.88 10.42
N GLU A 96 6.71 -12.31 10.29
CA GLU A 96 6.26 -13.17 9.20
C GLU A 96 6.44 -12.53 7.81
N SER A 97 6.27 -11.19 7.70
CA SER A 97 6.53 -10.48 6.44
C SER A 97 7.99 -10.59 6.02
N VAL A 98 8.91 -10.39 6.96
CA VAL A 98 10.35 -10.53 6.70
C VAL A 98 10.68 -11.99 6.35
N GLN A 99 10.21 -12.95 7.16
CA GLN A 99 10.44 -14.38 6.94
C GLN A 99 9.93 -14.86 5.59
N LEU A 100 8.74 -14.39 5.15
CA LEU A 100 8.18 -14.73 3.85
C LEU A 100 9.10 -14.27 2.72
N LEU A 101 9.52 -12.99 2.73
CA LEU A 101 10.38 -12.45 1.67
C LEU A 101 11.75 -13.13 1.65
N GLU A 102 12.36 -13.37 2.81
CA GLU A 102 13.63 -14.09 2.92
C GLU A 102 13.52 -15.54 2.43
N GLU A 103 12.45 -16.24 2.76
CA GLU A 103 12.22 -17.62 2.33
C GLU A 103 12.01 -17.73 0.81
N LEU A 104 11.26 -16.80 0.20
CA LEU A 104 11.12 -16.71 -1.25
C LEU A 104 12.49 -16.55 -1.92
N ARG A 105 13.30 -15.62 -1.45
CA ARG A 105 14.66 -15.39 -1.96
C ARG A 105 15.57 -16.61 -1.77
N ARG A 106 15.47 -17.29 -0.62
CA ARG A 106 16.23 -18.53 -0.35
C ARG A 106 15.86 -19.65 -1.34
N ARG A 107 14.61 -19.67 -1.81
CA ARG A 107 14.14 -20.61 -2.85
C ARG A 107 14.50 -20.17 -4.28
N GLY A 108 15.17 -19.04 -4.44
CA GLY A 108 15.50 -18.49 -5.75
C GLY A 108 14.30 -17.83 -6.46
N ILE A 109 13.22 -17.53 -5.73
CA ILE A 109 12.05 -16.79 -6.22
C ILE A 109 12.32 -15.29 -6.06
N LYS A 110 12.16 -14.53 -7.11
CA LYS A 110 12.30 -13.08 -7.10
C LYS A 110 11.14 -12.41 -6.37
N VAL A 111 11.42 -11.32 -5.69
CA VAL A 111 10.44 -10.59 -4.90
C VAL A 111 10.25 -9.19 -5.47
N GLY A 112 9.00 -8.87 -5.85
CA GLY A 112 8.61 -7.55 -6.36
C GLY A 112 7.67 -6.83 -5.43
N LEU A 113 7.60 -5.49 -5.56
CA LEU A 113 6.65 -4.62 -4.89
C LEU A 113 5.94 -3.73 -5.90
N ILE A 114 4.60 -3.70 -5.88
CA ILE A 114 3.78 -2.70 -6.58
C ILE A 114 2.82 -2.07 -5.57
N THR A 115 2.97 -0.78 -5.29
CA THR A 115 2.17 -0.13 -4.26
C THR A 115 1.75 1.29 -4.66
N ASN A 116 0.52 1.68 -4.29
CA ASN A 116 0.05 3.05 -4.36
C ASN A 116 0.40 3.76 -3.05
N THR A 117 1.07 4.92 -3.12
CA THR A 117 1.57 5.62 -1.93
C THR A 117 1.52 7.13 -2.09
N PHE A 118 1.56 7.81 -0.95
CA PHE A 118 1.92 9.22 -0.86
C PHE A 118 3.43 9.39 -0.58
N SER A 119 3.90 10.64 -0.47
CA SER A 119 5.33 10.94 -0.28
C SER A 119 5.90 10.38 1.02
N ASP A 120 5.18 10.53 2.13
CA ASP A 120 5.58 10.06 3.46
C ASP A 120 5.63 8.52 3.55
N GLU A 121 4.65 7.86 2.98
CA GLU A 121 4.61 6.39 2.86
C GLU A 121 5.78 5.87 2.02
N ARG A 122 6.06 6.51 0.87
CA ARG A 122 7.20 6.19 0.03
C ARG A 122 8.53 6.29 0.79
N ASP A 123 8.73 7.35 1.59
CA ASP A 123 9.96 7.56 2.35
C ASP A 123 10.15 6.47 3.42
N LEU A 124 9.08 6.09 4.11
CA LEU A 124 9.12 5.01 5.09
C LEU A 124 9.34 3.63 4.46
N ILE A 125 8.71 3.33 3.32
CA ILE A 125 8.99 2.10 2.57
C ILE A 125 10.47 2.01 2.22
N ARG A 126 11.04 3.09 1.67
CA ARG A 126 12.45 3.16 1.25
C ARG A 126 13.44 2.96 2.41
N SER A 127 13.09 3.41 3.61
CA SER A 127 13.91 3.27 4.82
C SER A 127 13.64 1.99 5.62
N SER A 128 12.62 1.21 5.25
CA SER A 128 12.18 0.05 6.01
C SER A 128 13.11 -1.15 5.88
N LYS A 129 13.03 -2.08 6.87
CA LYS A 129 13.74 -3.37 6.83
C LYS A 129 13.29 -4.29 5.68
N LEU A 130 12.12 -4.05 5.06
CA LEU A 130 11.64 -4.82 3.93
C LEU A 130 12.28 -4.38 2.60
N PHE A 131 12.65 -3.10 2.47
CA PHE A 131 13.09 -2.55 1.19
C PHE A 131 14.26 -3.31 0.55
N PRO A 132 15.32 -3.71 1.28
CA PRO A 132 16.43 -4.48 0.73
C PRO A 132 16.07 -5.90 0.27
N LEU A 133 14.88 -6.38 0.62
CA LEU A 133 14.41 -7.72 0.26
C LEU A 133 13.70 -7.76 -1.10
N PHE A 134 13.34 -6.61 -1.69
CA PHE A 134 12.77 -6.54 -3.02
C PHE A 134 13.84 -6.53 -4.10
N ASP A 135 13.63 -7.31 -5.15
CA ASP A 135 14.48 -7.35 -6.34
C ASP A 135 14.07 -6.28 -7.36
N ALA A 136 12.80 -5.86 -7.35
CA ALA A 136 12.27 -4.75 -8.13
C ALA A 136 11.09 -4.08 -7.42
N THR A 137 10.89 -2.77 -7.65
CA THR A 137 9.80 -2.02 -7.02
C THR A 137 9.12 -1.07 -8.02
N ARG A 138 7.78 -0.92 -7.88
CA ARG A 138 6.97 0.11 -8.55
C ARG A 138 6.15 0.83 -7.49
N ILE A 139 6.57 2.02 -7.15
CA ILE A 139 5.96 2.87 -6.14
C ILE A 139 5.27 4.02 -6.87
N SER A 140 3.95 4.12 -6.81
CA SER A 140 3.16 5.04 -7.64
C SER A 140 3.62 6.49 -7.57
N TYR A 141 4.05 6.94 -6.39
CA TYR A 141 4.59 8.30 -6.18
C TYR A 141 5.83 8.58 -7.04
N GLU A 142 6.65 7.56 -7.31
CA GLU A 142 7.88 7.67 -8.11
C GLU A 142 7.62 7.43 -9.60
N GLU A 143 6.69 6.51 -9.91
CA GLU A 143 6.38 6.12 -11.28
C GLU A 143 5.49 7.15 -12.02
N GLY A 144 4.78 8.01 -11.29
CA GLY A 144 3.79 8.93 -11.88
C GLY A 144 2.52 8.24 -12.39
N VAL A 145 2.38 6.94 -12.16
CA VAL A 145 1.22 6.10 -12.45
C VAL A 145 0.86 5.26 -11.23
N LEU A 146 -0.36 4.76 -11.17
CA LEU A 146 -0.87 4.02 -10.00
C LEU A 146 -1.62 2.76 -10.44
N LYS A 147 -1.71 1.77 -9.53
CA LYS A 147 -2.61 0.63 -9.72
C LYS A 147 -4.05 1.13 -9.98
N PRO A 148 -4.80 0.54 -10.89
CA PRO A 148 -4.54 -0.74 -11.59
C PRO A 148 -3.91 -0.58 -12.99
N ASP A 149 -3.13 0.46 -13.26
CA ASP A 149 -2.52 0.66 -14.58
C ASP A 149 -1.64 -0.53 -14.96
N PRO A 150 -1.87 -1.18 -16.14
CA PRO A 150 -1.12 -2.36 -16.57
C PRO A 150 0.39 -2.13 -16.71
N SER A 151 0.80 -0.88 -16.94
CA SER A 151 2.23 -0.54 -17.09
C SER A 151 3.04 -0.82 -15.84
N MET A 152 2.46 -0.68 -14.64
CA MET A 152 3.14 -1.01 -13.38
C MET A 152 3.49 -2.49 -13.30
N TYR A 153 2.59 -3.35 -13.78
CA TYR A 153 2.78 -4.79 -13.75
C TYR A 153 3.74 -5.25 -14.84
N SER A 154 3.59 -4.74 -16.07
CA SER A 154 4.46 -5.12 -17.19
C SER A 154 5.90 -4.68 -16.97
N SER A 155 6.12 -3.45 -16.47
CA SER A 155 7.47 -2.92 -16.24
C SER A 155 8.22 -3.65 -15.13
N ILE A 156 7.54 -4.06 -14.04
CA ILE A 156 8.20 -4.84 -12.99
C ILE A 156 8.53 -6.26 -13.47
N MET A 157 7.67 -6.90 -14.25
CA MET A 157 7.95 -8.22 -14.82
C MET A 157 9.13 -8.17 -15.78
N GLU A 158 9.23 -7.12 -16.62
CA GLU A 158 10.38 -6.90 -17.51
C GLU A 158 11.67 -6.80 -16.71
N GLU A 159 11.71 -5.98 -15.63
CA GLU A 159 12.88 -5.82 -14.77
C GLU A 159 13.26 -7.13 -14.08
N LEU A 160 12.25 -7.88 -13.59
CA LEU A 160 12.47 -9.19 -12.98
C LEU A 160 12.83 -10.29 -14.01
N GLY A 161 12.63 -10.05 -15.31
CA GLY A 161 12.91 -11.02 -16.38
C GLY A 161 12.00 -12.24 -16.31
N VAL A 162 10.69 -12.04 -16.08
CA VAL A 162 9.68 -13.10 -15.92
C VAL A 162 8.46 -12.82 -16.80
N THR A 163 7.72 -13.89 -17.12
CA THR A 163 6.45 -13.81 -17.84
C THR A 163 5.27 -13.82 -16.85
N PRO A 164 4.07 -13.36 -17.26
CA PRO A 164 2.92 -13.31 -16.34
C PRO A 164 2.58 -14.66 -15.71
N ASP A 165 2.65 -15.75 -16.47
CA ASP A 165 2.38 -17.12 -16.00
C ASP A 165 3.45 -17.69 -15.04
N GLU A 166 4.59 -16.99 -14.90
CA GLU A 166 5.65 -17.28 -13.95
C GLU A 166 5.52 -16.42 -12.65
N CYS A 167 4.48 -15.60 -12.56
CA CYS A 167 4.28 -14.64 -11.46
C CYS A 167 3.04 -14.96 -10.63
N ILE A 168 3.19 -14.72 -9.32
CA ILE A 168 2.06 -14.57 -8.40
C ILE A 168 1.99 -13.12 -7.96
N TYR A 169 0.81 -12.51 -8.00
CA TYR A 169 0.51 -11.24 -7.34
C TYR A 169 -0.22 -11.50 -6.02
N VAL A 170 0.19 -10.83 -4.96
CA VAL A 170 -0.41 -10.94 -3.62
C VAL A 170 -0.78 -9.55 -3.13
N GLY A 171 -2.05 -9.33 -2.81
CA GLY A 171 -2.56 -8.08 -2.29
C GLY A 171 -3.91 -8.23 -1.60
N ASP A 172 -4.34 -7.22 -0.85
CA ASP A 172 -5.61 -7.23 -0.13
C ASP A 172 -6.84 -7.08 -1.05
N GLY A 173 -6.63 -6.61 -2.28
CA GLY A 173 -7.67 -6.37 -3.29
C GLY A 173 -8.00 -4.89 -3.51
N GLY A 174 -7.30 -3.98 -2.82
CA GLY A 174 -7.39 -2.54 -3.04
C GLY A 174 -7.07 -2.13 -4.47
N SER A 175 -7.57 -0.97 -4.90
CA SER A 175 -7.28 -0.41 -6.23
C SER A 175 -7.52 -1.37 -7.41
N LYS A 176 -8.38 -2.40 -7.26
CA LYS A 176 -8.65 -3.44 -8.26
C LYS A 176 -7.39 -4.21 -8.72
N GLU A 177 -6.37 -4.25 -7.91
CA GLU A 177 -5.05 -4.80 -8.24
C GLU A 177 -5.06 -6.28 -8.61
N LEU A 178 -5.86 -7.10 -7.91
CA LEU A 178 -5.98 -8.53 -8.19
C LEU A 178 -6.57 -8.79 -9.58
N PHE A 179 -7.57 -7.98 -9.96
CA PHE A 179 -8.18 -8.06 -11.28
C PHE A 179 -7.19 -7.66 -12.37
N ALA A 180 -6.43 -6.58 -12.16
CA ALA A 180 -5.39 -6.16 -13.09
C ALA A 180 -4.30 -7.23 -13.26
N ALA A 181 -3.82 -7.81 -12.18
CA ALA A 181 -2.85 -8.90 -12.22
C ALA A 181 -3.38 -10.12 -13.00
N ARG A 182 -4.61 -10.55 -12.71
CA ARG A 182 -5.27 -11.67 -13.45
C ARG A 182 -5.43 -11.34 -14.94
N ASP A 183 -5.87 -10.13 -15.27
CA ASP A 183 -6.20 -9.75 -16.65
C ASP A 183 -4.97 -9.70 -17.56
N ILE A 184 -3.78 -9.54 -16.99
CA ILE A 184 -2.49 -9.66 -17.71
C ILE A 184 -1.89 -11.07 -17.65
N GLY A 185 -2.57 -12.04 -17.01
CA GLY A 185 -2.18 -13.45 -17.00
C GLY A 185 -1.38 -13.93 -15.78
N MET A 186 -1.27 -13.12 -14.73
CA MET A 186 -0.67 -13.54 -13.46
C MET A 186 -1.64 -14.39 -12.64
N LYS A 187 -1.12 -15.27 -11.79
CA LYS A 187 -1.90 -15.84 -10.69
C LYS A 187 -2.04 -14.76 -9.62
N ALA A 188 -3.27 -14.49 -9.16
CA ALA A 188 -3.53 -13.51 -8.12
C ALA A 188 -4.07 -14.20 -6.85
N LEU A 189 -3.57 -13.80 -5.70
CA LEU A 189 -3.97 -14.29 -4.38
C LEU A 189 -4.43 -13.10 -3.53
N GLN A 190 -5.55 -13.26 -2.83
CA GLN A 190 -6.02 -12.23 -1.91
C GLN A 190 -5.45 -12.44 -0.52
N ALA A 191 -4.68 -11.46 -0.04
CA ALA A 191 -4.20 -11.37 1.33
C ALA A 191 -5.38 -11.07 2.27
N SER A 192 -5.61 -11.93 3.26
CA SER A 192 -6.75 -11.78 4.18
C SER A 192 -6.33 -11.79 5.66
N TRP A 193 -5.05 -11.86 5.95
CA TRP A 193 -4.53 -12.01 7.32
C TRP A 193 -4.63 -10.75 8.18
N PHE A 194 -4.74 -9.54 7.61
CA PHE A 194 -4.94 -8.30 8.38
C PHE A 194 -6.40 -7.83 8.43
N ARG A 195 -7.33 -8.51 7.74
CA ARG A 195 -8.74 -8.06 7.61
C ARG A 195 -9.43 -7.82 8.94
N GLU A 196 -9.17 -8.67 9.95
CA GLU A 196 -9.81 -8.57 11.25
C GLU A 196 -9.27 -7.43 12.12
N LEU A 197 -8.17 -6.79 11.71
CA LEU A 197 -7.61 -5.63 12.40
C LEU A 197 -8.33 -4.32 12.02
N ALA A 198 -9.01 -4.30 10.87
CA ALA A 198 -9.77 -3.14 10.44
C ALA A 198 -10.96 -2.86 11.36
N PHE A 199 -11.21 -1.60 11.67
CA PHE A 199 -12.30 -1.14 12.53
C PHE A 199 -13.05 0.03 11.90
N GLU A 200 -14.29 0.24 12.33
CA GLU A 200 -15.12 1.34 11.83
C GLU A 200 -14.45 2.72 12.03
N PRO A 201 -14.54 3.62 11.04
CA PRO A 201 -15.30 3.50 9.79
C PRO A 201 -14.56 2.86 8.62
N HIS A 202 -13.38 2.27 8.86
CA HIS A 202 -12.53 1.65 7.85
C HIS A 202 -12.93 0.20 7.62
N ILE A 203 -13.42 -0.07 6.42
CA ILE A 203 -13.88 -1.40 6.03
C ILE A 203 -12.79 -2.05 5.18
N PRO A 204 -12.35 -3.29 5.50
CA PRO A 204 -11.40 -3.99 4.67
C PRO A 204 -11.97 -4.27 3.28
N CYS A 205 -11.11 -4.42 2.28
CA CYS A 205 -11.53 -4.80 0.94
C CYS A 205 -12.48 -6.02 0.97
N PRO A 206 -13.49 -6.08 0.08
CA PRO A 206 -14.36 -7.26 0.00
C PRO A 206 -13.55 -8.54 -0.23
N VAL A 207 -14.06 -9.65 0.25
CA VAL A 207 -13.57 -10.97 -0.18
C VAL A 207 -14.06 -11.20 -1.62
N TYR A 208 -13.11 -11.42 -2.54
CA TYR A 208 -13.42 -11.71 -3.92
C TYR A 208 -13.38 -13.23 -4.14
N PRO A 209 -14.50 -13.89 -4.37
CA PRO A 209 -14.56 -15.35 -4.50
C PRO A 209 -13.77 -15.91 -5.71
N GLU A 210 -13.42 -15.02 -6.65
CA GLU A 210 -12.62 -15.38 -7.83
C GLU A 210 -11.13 -15.62 -7.51
N PHE A 211 -10.66 -15.14 -6.35
CA PHE A 211 -9.26 -15.26 -5.96
C PHE A 211 -9.10 -16.17 -4.74
N PRO A 212 -8.10 -17.07 -4.74
CA PRO A 212 -7.76 -17.81 -3.54
C PRO A 212 -7.45 -16.87 -2.38
N GLN A 213 -8.09 -17.13 -1.24
CA GLN A 213 -7.85 -16.38 0.00
C GLN A 213 -6.65 -17.00 0.73
N VAL A 214 -5.70 -16.17 1.12
CA VAL A 214 -4.56 -16.59 1.95
C VAL A 214 -4.73 -15.97 3.33
N MET A 215 -4.77 -16.81 4.36
CA MET A 215 -5.10 -16.40 5.73
C MET A 215 -3.88 -16.14 6.61
N ARG A 216 -2.69 -16.57 6.20
CA ARG A 216 -1.40 -16.30 6.86
C ARG A 216 -0.35 -16.01 5.81
N GLN A 217 0.58 -15.13 6.12
CA GLN A 217 1.60 -14.68 5.18
C GLN A 217 2.43 -15.85 4.62
N LEU A 218 2.88 -16.76 5.48
CA LEU A 218 3.70 -17.91 5.06
C LEU A 218 2.96 -18.92 4.18
N ASP A 219 1.62 -18.94 4.19
CA ASP A 219 0.84 -19.83 3.35
C ASP A 219 0.94 -19.45 1.84
N VAL A 220 1.45 -18.26 1.51
CA VAL A 220 1.81 -17.89 0.12
C VAL A 220 2.79 -18.90 -0.48
N LEU A 221 3.68 -19.49 0.32
CA LEU A 221 4.68 -20.46 -0.11
C LEU A 221 4.06 -21.76 -0.67
N ASP A 222 2.83 -22.10 -0.28
CA ASP A 222 2.11 -23.28 -0.74
C ASP A 222 1.59 -23.11 -2.18
N HIS A 223 1.60 -21.89 -2.70
CA HIS A 223 1.10 -21.55 -4.03
C HIS A 223 2.19 -21.49 -5.12
N LEU A 224 3.45 -21.79 -4.79
CA LEU A 224 4.61 -21.69 -5.70
C LEU A 224 4.71 -22.85 -6.73
N SER A 225 3.92 -23.89 -6.55
CA SER A 225 3.92 -25.07 -7.45
C SER A 225 3.17 -24.83 -8.75
#